data_7f2d3f2a97b2f7e84072b2d806329f67
#
_entry.id   7f2d3f2a97b2f7e84072b2d806329f67
#
_cell.length_a   1.000
_cell.length_b   1.000
_cell.length_c   1.000
_cell.angle_alpha   90.00
_cell.angle_beta   90.00
_cell.angle_gamma   90.00
#
_symmetry.space_group_name_H-M   'P 1'
#
loop_
_entity.id
_entity.type
_entity.pdbx_description
1 polymer ?
#
loop_
_entity_poly.entity_id
_entity_poly.type
_entity_poly.pdbx_seq_one_letter_code
_entity_poly.pdbx_strand_id
1 'polypeptide(L)'
;MVRSRTLSAWRLILGAGAFLFLAGEVAAQRTAKPPLHGRHWMAITGKPLAATAGALMFQKGGNSVDAAAAMLGAVATMWDVLSWGGETQALIYHPGLKKVIGINALGAAPGGATPEYFKAKNLRYPPEFGPDAMVTPGTPGGLMVMLAEYGRLSLKEVLEPAIQMADGYPIEAQAANSIESNKRRLKEWPYSKAVMLPHLGQSREAPEPGEIFRQADLAATLRKLVETEQAALRAGRSRKEAIMAAYDRFYRGDIAKEYVRGAREQGATVTEADLASWQVRVEEPVSVTYKGIDVYKLNVWTQGPALLQALNILENADLKAMGYNSSRYVHTLYQAMSMAFADRDFYYGDIYAPPEEPVKGLLSKEYARQRYAAINPERNDSTVKPGDPYPFQGGTNPFLDLLSSWSVTGAKPTQPSAGQPGPSPAETAATEAAFREAFYAGTTSIQAADTSGWVVSITPSGGWVPAVIAGRTGIGMSQRAQSFVTDPADGPYNVVAPGKRPRVTLTPSLALKDGRPFLSFAVQGGDSQDQNLLQFFLNMVEF
;
A
#
# COMPACT_ATOMS: atom_id res chain seq x y z
N MET A 1 1.21 -82.71 4.94
CA MET A 1 0.45 -81.83 4.11
C MET A 1 -0.10 -80.63 4.93
N VAL A 2 0.76 -79.65 5.23
CA VAL A 2 0.38 -78.36 5.82
C VAL A 2 1.36 -77.32 5.34
N ARG A 3 1.20 -76.79 4.16
CA ARG A 3 1.87 -75.54 3.66
C ARG A 3 1.09 -74.98 2.49
N SER A 4 0.11 -74.09 2.72
CA SER A 4 -0.33 -73.12 1.69
C SER A 4 -1.47 -72.18 2.13
N ARG A 5 -1.60 -71.85 3.42
CA ARG A 5 -2.65 -70.87 3.82
C ARG A 5 -2.14 -69.57 4.45
N THR A 6 -0.81 -69.39 4.63
CA THR A 6 -0.28 -68.19 5.28
C THR A 6 0.16 -67.06 4.31
N LEU A 7 0.27 -67.33 3.02
CA LEU A 7 0.71 -66.31 2.03
C LEU A 7 -0.44 -65.44 1.48
N SER A 8 -1.68 -65.90 1.59
CA SER A 8 -2.85 -65.13 1.13
C SER A 8 -3.28 -64.01 2.11
N ALA A 9 -3.10 -64.23 3.41
CA ALA A 9 -3.48 -63.23 4.43
C ALA A 9 -2.57 -62.01 4.44
N TRP A 10 -1.29 -62.16 4.17
CA TRP A 10 -0.34 -61.04 4.12
C TRP A 10 -0.50 -60.12 2.89
N ARG A 11 -0.96 -60.66 1.77
CA ARG A 11 -1.24 -59.84 0.57
C ARG A 11 -2.52 -59.03 0.70
N LEU A 12 -3.51 -59.49 1.45
CA LEU A 12 -4.74 -58.75 1.76
C LEU A 12 -4.50 -57.62 2.79
N ILE A 13 -3.60 -57.85 3.77
CA ILE A 13 -3.26 -56.83 4.77
C ILE A 13 -2.38 -55.72 4.15
N LEU A 14 -1.46 -56.04 3.25
CA LEU A 14 -0.65 -55.04 2.52
C LEU A 14 -1.48 -54.24 1.50
N GLY A 15 -2.48 -54.86 0.86
CA GLY A 15 -3.41 -54.19 -0.02
C GLY A 15 -4.35 -53.24 0.72
N ALA A 16 -4.87 -53.62 1.87
CA ALA A 16 -5.73 -52.79 2.70
C ALA A 16 -4.97 -51.64 3.37
N GLY A 17 -3.70 -51.86 3.77
CA GLY A 17 -2.82 -50.83 4.32
C GLY A 17 -2.44 -49.75 3.27
N ALA A 18 -2.19 -50.15 2.02
CA ALA A 18 -1.90 -49.22 0.92
C ALA A 18 -3.12 -48.38 0.51
N PHE A 19 -4.33 -48.94 0.61
CA PHE A 19 -5.57 -48.18 0.35
C PHE A 19 -5.94 -47.20 1.50
N LEU A 20 -5.56 -47.52 2.73
CA LEU A 20 -5.77 -46.61 3.87
C LEU A 20 -4.79 -45.42 3.87
N PHE A 21 -3.60 -45.58 3.29
CA PHE A 21 -2.68 -44.43 3.10
C PHE A 21 -3.02 -43.53 1.92
N LEU A 22 -3.78 -44.00 0.95
CA LEU A 22 -4.24 -43.18 -0.18
C LEU A 22 -5.60 -42.49 0.06
N ALA A 23 -6.32 -42.83 1.11
CA ALA A 23 -7.58 -42.17 1.49
C ALA A 23 -7.39 -41.02 2.49
N GLY A 24 -6.13 -40.69 2.85
CA GLY A 24 -5.80 -39.73 3.92
C GLY A 24 -5.65 -38.27 3.51
N GLU A 25 -5.73 -37.89 2.23
CA GLU A 25 -5.43 -36.52 1.81
C GLU A 25 -6.41 -35.91 0.79
N VAL A 26 -7.68 -36.13 0.94
CA VAL A 26 -8.70 -35.22 0.36
C VAL A 26 -9.53 -34.64 1.50
N ALA A 27 -8.86 -34.11 2.52
CA ALA A 27 -9.46 -33.09 3.32
C ALA A 27 -9.38 -31.81 2.47
N ALA A 28 -10.52 -31.39 1.92
CA ALA A 28 -10.61 -30.08 1.29
C ALA A 28 -9.97 -29.06 2.23
N GLN A 29 -8.93 -28.39 1.76
CA GLN A 29 -8.24 -27.35 2.54
C GLN A 29 -9.31 -26.33 2.97
N ARG A 30 -9.67 -26.36 4.25
CA ARG A 30 -10.57 -25.35 4.80
C ARG A 30 -9.83 -24.02 4.78
N THR A 31 -10.47 -22.98 4.28
CA THR A 31 -9.92 -21.62 4.34
C THR A 31 -9.62 -21.29 5.80
N ALA A 32 -8.43 -20.74 6.06
CA ALA A 32 -8.03 -20.34 7.41
C ALA A 32 -8.99 -19.29 8.01
N LYS A 33 -9.64 -18.51 7.16
CA LYS A 33 -10.65 -17.51 7.53
C LYS A 33 -11.90 -17.74 6.67
N PRO A 34 -13.06 -18.06 7.29
CA PRO A 34 -14.30 -18.23 6.54
C PRO A 34 -14.73 -16.89 5.93
N PRO A 35 -15.45 -16.90 4.79
CA PRO A 35 -16.10 -15.71 4.25
C PRO A 35 -17.04 -15.09 5.29
N LEU A 36 -16.97 -13.78 5.46
CA LEU A 36 -17.87 -13.02 6.32
C LEU A 36 -18.95 -12.37 5.47
N HIS A 37 -20.19 -12.41 5.97
CA HIS A 37 -21.35 -11.81 5.31
C HIS A 37 -21.95 -10.73 6.22
N GLY A 38 -22.06 -9.49 5.72
CA GLY A 38 -22.69 -8.37 6.41
C GLY A 38 -24.01 -7.98 5.73
N ARG A 39 -25.07 -7.70 6.52
CA ARG A 39 -26.33 -7.15 5.99
C ARG A 39 -26.36 -5.63 5.95
N HIS A 40 -25.68 -4.97 6.88
CA HIS A 40 -25.82 -3.54 7.07
C HIS A 40 -24.54 -2.77 6.78
N TRP A 41 -23.40 -3.35 7.12
CA TRP A 41 -22.09 -2.75 6.88
C TRP A 41 -20.97 -3.80 6.92
N MET A 42 -19.82 -3.41 6.38
CA MET A 42 -18.56 -4.14 6.50
C MET A 42 -17.44 -3.18 6.90
N ALA A 43 -16.58 -3.61 7.82
CA ALA A 43 -15.37 -2.92 8.24
C ALA A 43 -14.23 -3.93 8.26
N ILE A 44 -13.26 -3.76 7.39
CA ILE A 44 -12.19 -4.74 7.14
C ILE A 44 -10.85 -4.03 7.15
N THR A 45 -9.89 -4.57 7.90
CA THR A 45 -8.47 -4.18 7.86
C THR A 45 -7.60 -5.31 8.36
N GLY A 46 -6.27 -5.18 8.27
CA GLY A 46 -5.30 -6.20 8.68
C GLY A 46 -5.33 -6.54 10.18
N LYS A 47 -5.80 -5.62 11.03
CA LYS A 47 -5.81 -5.76 12.49
C LYS A 47 -7.24 -5.86 13.04
N PRO A 48 -7.59 -6.94 13.74
CA PRO A 48 -8.94 -7.10 14.33
C PRO A 48 -9.38 -5.94 15.24
N LEU A 49 -8.48 -5.44 16.10
CA LEU A 49 -8.78 -4.30 16.98
C LEU A 49 -9.05 -3.02 16.18
N ALA A 50 -8.36 -2.80 15.08
CA ALA A 50 -8.63 -1.65 14.23
C ALA A 50 -9.93 -1.82 13.45
N ALA A 51 -10.31 -3.03 13.04
CA ALA A 51 -11.61 -3.27 12.43
C ALA A 51 -12.78 -2.96 13.40
N THR A 52 -12.60 -3.21 14.73
CA THR A 52 -13.57 -2.78 15.74
C THR A 52 -13.74 -1.26 15.80
N ALA A 53 -12.68 -0.48 15.57
CA ALA A 53 -12.82 0.98 15.50
C ALA A 53 -13.80 1.40 14.39
N GLY A 54 -13.74 0.78 13.22
CA GLY A 54 -14.72 1.01 12.15
C GLY A 54 -16.14 0.58 12.51
N ALA A 55 -16.29 -0.58 13.14
CA ALA A 55 -17.59 -1.07 13.62
C ALA A 55 -18.25 -0.10 14.62
N LEU A 56 -17.48 0.48 15.54
CA LEU A 56 -17.96 1.48 16.49
C LEU A 56 -18.49 2.74 15.80
N MET A 57 -17.89 3.17 14.68
CA MET A 57 -18.40 4.32 13.92
C MET A 57 -19.76 4.03 13.29
N PHE A 58 -19.97 2.85 12.75
CA PHE A 58 -21.30 2.45 12.26
C PHE A 58 -22.34 2.42 13.38
N GLN A 59 -21.98 1.95 14.58
CA GLN A 59 -22.87 1.97 15.75
C GLN A 59 -23.25 3.38 16.21
N LYS A 60 -22.33 4.35 16.02
CA LYS A 60 -22.56 5.77 16.30
C LYS A 60 -23.35 6.49 15.17
N GLY A 61 -23.77 5.81 14.12
CA GLY A 61 -24.51 6.38 12.99
C GLY A 61 -23.62 7.01 11.90
N GLY A 62 -22.33 6.76 11.93
CA GLY A 62 -21.37 7.12 10.88
C GLY A 62 -21.60 6.33 9.61
N ASN A 63 -21.01 6.80 8.52
CA ASN A 63 -20.97 6.12 7.23
C ASN A 63 -19.63 5.38 7.03
N SER A 64 -19.44 4.79 5.83
CA SER A 64 -18.21 4.05 5.52
C SER A 64 -16.96 4.91 5.56
N VAL A 65 -17.06 6.22 5.35
CA VAL A 65 -15.90 7.13 5.45
C VAL A 65 -15.48 7.33 6.89
N ASP A 66 -16.44 7.51 7.81
CA ASP A 66 -16.16 7.59 9.26
C ASP A 66 -15.51 6.30 9.75
N ALA A 67 -16.04 5.16 9.34
CA ALA A 67 -15.49 3.84 9.69
C ALA A 67 -14.06 3.66 9.14
N ALA A 68 -13.83 4.01 7.89
CA ALA A 68 -12.50 3.93 7.28
C ALA A 68 -11.49 4.88 7.93
N ALA A 69 -11.91 6.11 8.28
CA ALA A 69 -11.07 7.07 8.97
C ALA A 69 -10.70 6.60 10.40
N ALA A 70 -11.64 6.02 11.14
CA ALA A 70 -11.35 5.46 12.47
C ALA A 70 -10.41 4.25 12.39
N MET A 71 -10.62 3.35 11.41
CA MET A 71 -9.70 2.24 11.15
C MET A 71 -8.30 2.73 10.78
N LEU A 72 -8.20 3.78 9.93
CA LEU A 72 -6.92 4.37 9.55
C LEU A 72 -6.16 4.92 10.77
N GLY A 73 -6.83 5.68 11.63
CA GLY A 73 -6.24 6.15 12.87
C GLY A 73 -5.77 5.03 13.80
N ALA A 74 -6.58 3.97 13.89
CA ALA A 74 -6.25 2.80 14.72
C ALA A 74 -5.02 2.04 14.17
N VAL A 75 -4.98 1.67 12.88
CA VAL A 75 -3.84 0.93 12.30
C VAL A 75 -2.55 1.76 12.35
N ALA A 76 -2.63 3.09 12.16
CA ALA A 76 -1.48 3.98 12.28
C ALA A 76 -0.93 4.03 13.71
N THR A 77 -1.81 3.96 14.72
CA THR A 77 -1.43 3.91 16.14
C THR A 77 -0.87 2.54 16.54
N MET A 78 -1.35 1.48 15.92
CA MET A 78 -0.89 0.11 16.17
C MET A 78 0.40 -0.26 15.41
N TRP A 79 0.95 0.64 14.61
CA TRP A 79 2.11 0.36 13.74
C TRP A 79 1.88 -0.84 12.81
N ASP A 80 0.70 -0.92 12.23
CA ASP A 80 0.35 -1.94 11.24
C ASP A 80 0.97 -1.60 9.88
N VAL A 81 2.32 -1.70 9.83
CA VAL A 81 3.17 -1.35 8.68
C VAL A 81 2.94 0.06 8.14
N LEU A 82 2.53 0.96 9.01
CA LEU A 82 2.45 2.41 8.82
C LEU A 82 2.46 3.11 10.19
N SER A 83 2.60 4.42 10.16
CA SER A 83 2.37 5.29 11.32
C SER A 83 1.64 6.57 10.92
N TRP A 84 1.42 7.47 11.88
CA TRP A 84 0.76 8.75 11.64
C TRP A 84 1.53 9.69 10.70
N GLY A 85 2.83 9.52 10.52
CA GLY A 85 3.61 10.29 9.53
C GLY A 85 3.62 9.67 8.13
N GLY A 86 2.96 8.53 7.95
CA GLY A 86 2.82 7.87 6.65
C GLY A 86 1.91 8.62 5.68
N GLU A 87 1.37 7.89 4.71
CA GLU A 87 0.52 8.41 3.65
C GLU A 87 -0.79 7.63 3.52
N THR A 88 -1.80 8.28 2.93
CA THR A 88 -3.12 7.71 2.69
C THR A 88 -3.53 7.89 1.23
N GLN A 89 -3.83 6.76 0.60
CA GLN A 89 -4.35 6.66 -0.75
C GLN A 89 -5.72 5.99 -0.67
N ALA A 90 -6.76 6.69 -1.11
CA ALA A 90 -8.11 6.16 -1.01
C ALA A 90 -8.93 6.35 -2.29
N LEU A 91 -9.81 5.39 -2.54
CA LEU A 91 -10.93 5.49 -3.47
C LEU A 91 -12.23 5.46 -2.66
N ILE A 92 -13.12 6.40 -2.95
CA ILE A 92 -14.42 6.55 -2.27
C ILE A 92 -15.52 6.54 -3.33
N TYR A 93 -16.41 5.55 -3.32
CA TYR A 93 -17.64 5.65 -4.08
C TYR A 93 -18.64 6.50 -3.32
N HIS A 94 -19.07 7.62 -3.94
CA HIS A 94 -20.05 8.55 -3.39
C HIS A 94 -21.45 8.25 -3.97
N PRO A 95 -22.38 7.68 -3.19
CA PRO A 95 -23.67 7.20 -3.71
C PRO A 95 -24.55 8.32 -4.27
N GLY A 96 -24.53 9.51 -3.67
CA GLY A 96 -25.32 10.65 -4.15
C GLY A 96 -24.83 11.23 -5.48
N LEU A 97 -23.50 11.22 -5.71
CA LEU A 97 -22.89 11.67 -6.96
C LEU A 97 -22.76 10.53 -7.99
N LYS A 98 -22.90 9.28 -7.56
CA LYS A 98 -22.67 8.08 -8.38
C LYS A 98 -21.27 8.10 -9.03
N LYS A 99 -20.26 8.57 -8.29
CA LYS A 99 -18.88 8.73 -8.76
C LYS A 99 -17.91 8.09 -7.79
N VAL A 100 -16.78 7.64 -8.32
CA VAL A 100 -15.59 7.30 -7.54
C VAL A 100 -14.71 8.53 -7.40
N ILE A 101 -14.25 8.81 -6.20
CA ILE A 101 -13.41 9.96 -5.84
C ILE A 101 -12.06 9.42 -5.39
N GLY A 102 -10.98 10.01 -5.86
CA GLY A 102 -9.61 9.73 -5.45
C GLY A 102 -9.15 10.67 -4.34
N ILE A 103 -8.46 10.12 -3.35
CA ILE A 103 -7.77 10.88 -2.30
C ILE A 103 -6.27 10.63 -2.43
N ASN A 104 -5.54 11.69 -2.72
CA ASN A 104 -4.08 11.69 -2.74
C ASN A 104 -3.57 12.46 -1.52
N ALA A 105 -3.27 11.72 -0.47
CA ALA A 105 -2.59 12.22 0.72
C ALA A 105 -1.18 11.62 0.83
N LEU A 106 -0.48 11.55 -0.30
CA LEU A 106 0.93 11.21 -0.37
C LEU A 106 1.76 12.41 0.06
N GLY A 107 2.81 12.16 0.84
CA GLY A 107 3.76 13.19 1.22
C GLY A 107 4.60 13.69 0.04
N ALA A 108 5.10 14.90 0.16
CA ALA A 108 5.99 15.52 -0.82
C ALA A 108 7.44 15.58 -0.29
N ALA A 109 8.40 15.55 -1.20
CA ALA A 109 9.81 15.73 -0.87
C ALA A 109 10.05 17.09 -0.21
N PRO A 110 10.77 17.15 0.92
CA PRO A 110 11.15 18.42 1.54
C PRO A 110 11.97 19.33 0.59
N GLY A 111 11.95 20.62 0.85
CA GLY A 111 12.69 21.61 0.06
C GLY A 111 14.20 21.36 -0.06
N GLY A 112 14.80 20.66 0.90
CA GLY A 112 16.21 20.26 0.86
C GLY A 112 16.50 18.94 0.15
N ALA A 113 15.49 18.17 -0.28
CA ALA A 113 15.67 16.86 -0.90
C ALA A 113 15.82 17.00 -2.43
N THR A 114 17.05 17.12 -2.91
CA THR A 114 17.40 17.24 -4.34
C THR A 114 18.33 16.09 -4.77
N PRO A 115 18.47 15.80 -6.08
CA PRO A 115 19.45 14.83 -6.57
C PRO A 115 20.88 15.15 -6.09
N GLU A 116 21.26 16.44 -6.08
CA GLU A 116 22.58 16.91 -5.66
C GLU A 116 22.81 16.66 -4.17
N TYR A 117 21.77 16.82 -3.34
CA TYR A 117 21.82 16.51 -1.90
C TYR A 117 22.18 15.05 -1.65
N PHE A 118 21.51 14.12 -2.33
CA PHE A 118 21.79 12.70 -2.19
C PHE A 118 23.16 12.32 -2.76
N LYS A 119 23.51 12.88 -3.92
CA LYS A 119 24.84 12.69 -4.54
C LYS A 119 25.98 13.18 -3.64
N ALA A 120 25.82 14.33 -2.97
CA ALA A 120 26.83 14.85 -2.02
C ALA A 120 27.03 13.93 -0.81
N LYS A 121 26.04 13.11 -0.47
CA LYS A 121 26.10 12.06 0.56
C LYS A 121 26.57 10.70 0.03
N ASN A 122 27.01 10.61 -1.23
CA ASN A 122 27.33 9.34 -1.91
C ASN A 122 26.16 8.34 -1.97
N LEU A 123 24.94 8.83 -2.01
CA LEU A 123 23.72 8.03 -2.14
C LEU A 123 23.24 8.08 -3.59
N ARG A 124 23.14 6.92 -4.24
CA ARG A 124 22.57 6.82 -5.59
C ARG A 124 21.05 7.08 -5.56
N TYR A 125 20.39 6.67 -4.49
CA TYR A 125 18.95 6.85 -4.25
C TYR A 125 18.73 7.39 -2.84
N PRO A 126 17.57 8.02 -2.54
CA PRO A 126 17.17 8.26 -1.17
C PRO A 126 17.22 6.96 -0.36
N PRO A 127 17.68 6.99 0.90
CA PRO A 127 17.86 5.77 1.69
C PRO A 127 16.52 5.13 2.06
N GLU A 128 16.57 3.86 2.38
CA GLU A 128 15.39 3.09 2.79
C GLU A 128 14.84 3.55 4.16
N PHE A 129 15.70 4.00 5.06
CA PHE A 129 15.35 4.39 6.42
C PHE A 129 16.11 5.65 6.85
N GLY A 130 15.63 6.25 7.92
CA GLY A 130 16.29 7.39 8.55
C GLY A 130 15.72 8.74 8.10
N PRO A 131 16.31 9.85 8.60
CA PRO A 131 15.76 11.18 8.37
C PRO A 131 15.79 11.62 6.90
N ASP A 132 16.72 11.11 6.10
CA ASP A 132 16.82 11.40 4.66
C ASP A 132 15.80 10.64 3.80
N ALA A 133 15.12 9.64 4.38
CA ALA A 133 14.08 8.88 3.69
C ALA A 133 12.72 9.57 3.72
N MET A 134 12.57 10.68 4.44
CA MET A 134 11.28 11.27 4.73
C MET A 134 10.66 12.02 3.56
N VAL A 135 9.33 12.00 3.53
CA VAL A 135 8.46 12.96 2.85
C VAL A 135 7.52 13.59 3.89
N THR A 136 6.81 14.65 3.55
CA THR A 136 5.84 15.28 4.46
C THR A 136 4.78 14.28 4.92
N PRO A 137 4.30 14.34 6.19
CA PRO A 137 3.28 13.42 6.69
C PRO A 137 1.95 13.59 5.98
N GLY A 138 1.37 12.51 5.48
CA GLY A 138 0.13 12.53 4.71
C GLY A 138 -1.08 11.98 5.46
N THR A 139 -0.89 10.96 6.31
CA THR A 139 -1.99 10.25 6.98
C THR A 139 -2.92 11.18 7.79
N PRO A 140 -2.45 12.13 8.61
CA PRO A 140 -3.34 13.01 9.36
C PRO A 140 -4.21 13.87 8.45
N GLY A 141 -3.62 14.43 7.39
CA GLY A 141 -4.34 15.22 6.41
C GLY A 141 -5.36 14.40 5.64
N GLY A 142 -4.97 13.22 5.17
CA GLY A 142 -5.88 12.32 4.45
C GLY A 142 -7.10 11.95 5.30
N LEU A 143 -6.89 11.55 6.55
CA LEU A 143 -7.96 11.25 7.50
C LEU A 143 -8.90 12.45 7.69
N MET A 144 -8.35 13.63 8.00
CA MET A 144 -9.15 14.81 8.30
C MET A 144 -9.92 15.33 7.08
N VAL A 145 -9.32 15.32 5.88
CA VAL A 145 -10.01 15.75 4.65
C VAL A 145 -11.11 14.76 4.26
N MET A 146 -10.87 13.46 4.27
CA MET A 146 -11.92 12.46 4.01
C MET A 146 -13.08 12.61 4.99
N LEU A 147 -12.79 12.77 6.28
CA LEU A 147 -13.80 12.95 7.31
C LEU A 147 -14.57 14.26 7.11
N ALA A 148 -13.89 15.38 6.88
CA ALA A 148 -14.50 16.69 6.72
C ALA A 148 -15.45 16.76 5.52
N GLU A 149 -15.05 16.18 4.38
CA GLU A 149 -15.79 16.24 3.12
C GLU A 149 -16.92 15.21 3.03
N TYR A 150 -16.69 13.98 3.52
CA TYR A 150 -17.55 12.83 3.22
C TYR A 150 -18.08 12.10 4.46
N GLY A 151 -17.51 12.35 5.65
CA GLY A 151 -17.97 11.75 6.90
C GLY A 151 -19.15 12.48 7.52
N ARG A 152 -19.68 11.90 8.60
CA ARG A 152 -20.82 12.43 9.39
C ARG A 152 -20.44 12.75 10.82
N LEU A 153 -19.51 11.97 11.40
CA LEU A 153 -19.10 12.07 12.80
C LEU A 153 -18.07 13.20 13.01
N SER A 154 -17.85 13.55 14.26
CA SER A 154 -16.81 14.51 14.66
C SER A 154 -15.42 13.86 14.63
N LEU A 155 -14.37 14.67 14.56
CA LEU A 155 -12.99 14.21 14.70
C LEU A 155 -12.75 13.56 16.06
N LYS A 156 -13.39 14.09 17.11
CA LYS A 156 -13.37 13.51 18.47
C LYS A 156 -13.84 12.06 18.47
N GLU A 157 -14.99 11.76 17.85
CA GLU A 157 -15.55 10.41 17.82
C GLU A 157 -14.69 9.46 17.00
N VAL A 158 -14.16 9.92 15.88
CA VAL A 158 -13.34 9.11 14.95
C VAL A 158 -11.95 8.82 15.52
N LEU A 159 -11.34 9.77 16.26
CA LEU A 159 -10.01 9.58 16.86
C LEU A 159 -10.06 8.88 18.23
N GLU A 160 -11.24 8.75 18.85
CA GLU A 160 -11.36 8.13 20.19
C GLU A 160 -10.70 6.74 20.27
N PRO A 161 -10.92 5.79 19.35
CA PRO A 161 -10.25 4.49 19.39
C PRO A 161 -8.72 4.59 19.30
N ALA A 162 -8.21 5.45 18.42
CA ALA A 162 -6.77 5.65 18.25
C ALA A 162 -6.14 6.28 19.50
N ILE A 163 -6.83 7.23 20.17
CA ILE A 163 -6.37 7.84 21.42
C ILE A 163 -6.33 6.79 22.53
N GLN A 164 -7.37 5.97 22.67
CA GLN A 164 -7.40 4.88 23.65
C GLN A 164 -6.25 3.89 23.44
N MET A 165 -5.95 3.52 22.17
CA MET A 165 -4.81 2.66 21.85
C MET A 165 -3.48 3.34 22.17
N ALA A 166 -3.34 4.64 21.92
CA ALA A 166 -2.12 5.39 22.27
C ALA A 166 -1.92 5.50 23.79
N ASP A 167 -3.00 5.58 24.57
CA ASP A 167 -2.95 5.50 26.03
C ASP A 167 -2.48 4.13 26.54
N GLY A 168 -2.74 3.08 25.77
CA GLY A 168 -2.24 1.73 26.04
C GLY A 168 -3.12 0.64 25.46
N TYR A 169 -2.51 -0.25 24.69
CA TYR A 169 -3.16 -1.46 24.17
C TYR A 169 -2.20 -2.65 24.25
N PRO A 170 -2.71 -3.89 24.34
CA PRO A 170 -1.85 -5.08 24.29
C PRO A 170 -1.23 -5.20 22.89
N ILE A 171 0.09 -4.98 22.80
CA ILE A 171 0.79 -5.01 21.51
C ILE A 171 0.79 -6.42 20.91
N GLU A 172 0.56 -6.51 19.63
CA GLU A 172 0.56 -7.78 18.90
C GLU A 172 1.97 -8.30 18.62
N ALA A 173 2.11 -9.61 18.52
CA ALA A 173 3.38 -10.27 18.28
C ALA A 173 4.11 -9.75 17.02
N GLN A 174 3.37 -9.44 15.95
CA GLN A 174 3.96 -8.92 14.71
C GLN A 174 4.68 -7.59 14.96
N ALA A 175 4.02 -6.61 15.57
CA ALA A 175 4.61 -5.30 15.85
C ALA A 175 5.75 -5.41 16.88
N ALA A 176 5.54 -6.14 17.98
CA ALA A 176 6.54 -6.35 19.02
C ALA A 176 7.81 -7.02 18.48
N ASN A 177 7.68 -8.03 17.62
CA ASN A 177 8.82 -8.72 17.01
C ASN A 177 9.50 -7.86 15.94
N SER A 178 8.75 -7.07 15.17
CA SER A 178 9.33 -6.11 14.24
C SER A 178 10.18 -5.06 14.95
N ILE A 179 9.72 -4.54 16.09
CA ILE A 179 10.49 -3.62 16.94
C ILE A 179 11.78 -4.30 17.42
N GLU A 180 11.69 -5.51 17.95
CA GLU A 180 12.86 -6.24 18.45
C GLU A 180 13.89 -6.50 17.36
N SER A 181 13.45 -6.96 16.19
CA SER A 181 14.33 -7.23 15.04
C SER A 181 15.06 -5.96 14.56
N ASN A 182 14.46 -4.79 14.74
CA ASN A 182 15.00 -3.50 14.32
C ASN A 182 15.64 -2.67 15.47
N LYS A 183 15.76 -3.24 16.68
CA LYS A 183 16.22 -2.50 17.87
C LYS A 183 17.56 -1.79 17.70
N ARG A 184 18.50 -2.38 16.94
CA ARG A 184 19.81 -1.76 16.70
C ARG A 184 19.65 -0.40 16.01
N ARG A 185 18.82 -0.33 14.98
CA ARG A 185 18.56 0.91 14.24
C ARG A 185 17.72 1.90 15.04
N LEU A 186 16.70 1.41 15.75
CA LEU A 186 15.86 2.25 16.61
C LEU A 186 16.65 2.98 17.70
N LYS A 187 17.76 2.39 18.19
CA LYS A 187 18.65 3.03 19.16
C LYS A 187 19.38 4.27 18.63
N GLU A 188 19.53 4.41 17.33
CA GLU A 188 20.18 5.56 16.68
C GLU A 188 19.30 6.83 16.79
N TRP A 189 17.99 6.68 17.02
CA TRP A 189 17.02 7.75 17.04
C TRP A 189 16.43 7.93 18.45
N PRO A 190 16.71 9.05 19.14
CA PRO A 190 16.40 9.19 20.56
C PRO A 190 14.93 9.04 20.89
N TYR A 191 14.03 9.60 20.06
CA TYR A 191 12.59 9.53 20.28
C TYR A 191 12.02 8.15 19.95
N SER A 192 12.50 7.51 18.90
CA SER A 192 12.10 6.13 18.55
C SER A 192 12.55 5.14 19.61
N LYS A 193 13.80 5.28 20.08
CA LYS A 193 14.34 4.48 21.20
C LYS A 193 13.46 4.60 22.45
N ALA A 194 13.09 5.82 22.82
CA ALA A 194 12.33 6.08 24.04
C ALA A 194 10.92 5.44 24.01
N VAL A 195 10.26 5.39 22.84
CA VAL A 195 8.91 4.82 22.69
C VAL A 195 8.95 3.32 22.45
N MET A 196 9.85 2.86 21.55
CA MET A 196 9.82 1.50 21.03
C MET A 196 10.57 0.48 21.90
N LEU A 197 11.51 0.92 22.75
CA LEU A 197 12.39 0.03 23.51
C LEU A 197 12.20 0.24 25.03
N PRO A 198 11.06 -0.13 25.61
CA PRO A 198 10.78 0.07 27.04
C PRO A 198 11.70 -0.75 27.96
N HIS A 199 12.29 -1.83 27.45
CA HIS A 199 13.16 -2.72 28.22
C HIS A 199 14.64 -2.57 27.84
N LEU A 200 15.07 -1.33 27.57
CA LEU A 200 16.42 -1.03 27.10
C LEU A 200 17.49 -1.67 28.01
N GLY A 201 18.45 -2.37 27.40
CA GLY A 201 19.53 -3.07 28.09
C GLY A 201 19.20 -4.50 28.55
N GLN A 202 17.98 -4.99 28.34
CA GLN A 202 17.62 -6.38 28.59
C GLN A 202 17.88 -7.25 27.34
N SER A 203 17.72 -8.57 27.46
CA SER A 203 17.87 -9.51 26.32
C SER A 203 16.88 -9.19 25.20
N ARG A 204 15.61 -8.93 25.55
CA ARG A 204 14.59 -8.33 24.70
C ARG A 204 14.39 -6.88 25.13
N GLU A 205 14.52 -5.95 24.21
CA GLU A 205 14.38 -4.52 24.48
C GLU A 205 13.03 -3.95 24.00
N ALA A 206 12.40 -4.60 23.02
CA ALA A 206 11.03 -4.32 22.59
C ALA A 206 10.00 -4.81 23.62
N PRO A 207 8.75 -4.31 23.57
CA PRO A 207 7.67 -4.88 24.37
C PRO A 207 7.51 -6.37 24.12
N GLU A 208 7.07 -7.12 25.14
CA GLU A 208 6.63 -8.50 24.94
C GLU A 208 5.27 -8.54 24.22
N PRO A 209 4.99 -9.55 23.40
CA PRO A 209 3.66 -9.73 22.81
C PRO A 209 2.58 -9.80 23.91
N GLY A 210 1.56 -8.95 23.81
CA GLY A 210 0.50 -8.81 24.80
C GLY A 210 0.79 -7.80 25.92
N GLU A 211 1.98 -7.25 25.99
CA GLU A 211 2.32 -6.17 26.92
C GLU A 211 1.56 -4.88 26.56
N ILE A 212 1.21 -4.07 27.58
CA ILE A 212 0.54 -2.79 27.35
C ILE A 212 1.53 -1.77 26.79
N PHE A 213 1.45 -1.55 25.50
CA PHE A 213 2.26 -0.58 24.78
C PHE A 213 1.62 0.80 24.82
N ARG A 214 2.38 1.81 25.27
CA ARG A 214 1.92 3.19 25.46
C ARG A 214 2.70 4.16 24.59
N GLN A 215 1.98 5.13 24.03
CA GLN A 215 2.55 6.17 23.16
C GLN A 215 2.08 7.54 23.65
N ALA A 216 2.59 7.98 24.81
CA ALA A 216 2.10 9.16 25.51
C ALA A 216 2.17 10.45 24.65
N ASP A 217 3.27 10.66 23.92
CA ASP A 217 3.44 11.83 23.04
C ASP A 217 2.45 11.81 21.87
N LEU A 218 2.16 10.63 21.30
CA LEU A 218 1.14 10.46 20.27
C LEU A 218 -0.25 10.76 20.81
N ALA A 219 -0.60 10.20 21.98
CA ALA A 219 -1.87 10.47 22.64
C ALA A 219 -2.09 11.97 22.89
N ALA A 220 -1.04 12.67 23.35
CA ALA A 220 -1.07 14.11 23.54
C ALA A 220 -1.29 14.88 22.23
N THR A 221 -0.62 14.46 21.15
CA THR A 221 -0.78 15.06 19.81
C THR A 221 -2.21 14.87 19.28
N LEU A 222 -2.78 13.66 19.38
CA LEU A 222 -4.14 13.40 18.93
C LEU A 222 -5.18 14.17 19.75
N ARG A 223 -4.97 14.31 21.07
CA ARG A 223 -5.83 15.15 21.93
C ARG A 223 -5.81 16.62 21.53
N LYS A 224 -4.66 17.17 21.14
CA LYS A 224 -4.57 18.55 20.64
C LYS A 224 -5.44 18.77 19.40
N LEU A 225 -5.52 17.77 18.48
CA LEU A 225 -6.41 17.85 17.31
C LEU A 225 -7.89 17.89 17.75
N VAL A 226 -8.28 16.99 18.66
CA VAL A 226 -9.64 16.96 19.20
C VAL A 226 -9.99 18.25 19.96
N GLU A 227 -9.09 18.76 20.79
CA GLU A 227 -9.27 20.02 21.52
C GLU A 227 -9.53 21.20 20.56
N THR A 228 -8.80 21.24 19.45
CA THR A 228 -8.95 22.29 18.42
C THR A 228 -10.31 22.21 17.75
N GLU A 229 -10.72 21.02 17.30
CA GLU A 229 -12.06 20.82 16.74
C GLU A 229 -13.14 21.24 17.73
N GLN A 230 -13.06 20.79 18.98
CA GLN A 230 -14.05 21.09 20.00
C GLN A 230 -14.10 22.61 20.34
N ALA A 231 -12.95 23.29 20.33
CA ALA A 231 -12.89 24.74 20.51
C ALA A 231 -13.56 25.48 19.35
N ALA A 232 -13.31 25.03 18.11
CA ALA A 232 -13.92 25.63 16.91
C ALA A 232 -15.44 25.42 16.88
N LEU A 233 -15.93 24.23 17.26
CA LEU A 233 -17.36 23.95 17.39
C LEU A 233 -18.04 24.86 18.45
N ARG A 234 -17.40 25.02 19.63
CA ARG A 234 -17.90 25.97 20.66
C ARG A 234 -17.91 27.42 20.19
N ALA A 235 -17.01 27.78 19.27
CA ALA A 235 -16.99 29.09 18.63
C ALA A 235 -18.01 29.23 17.48
N GLY A 236 -18.91 28.26 17.27
CA GLY A 236 -19.99 28.29 16.29
C GLY A 236 -19.56 27.93 14.86
N ARG A 237 -18.36 27.38 14.67
CA ARG A 237 -17.93 26.88 13.35
C ARG A 237 -18.67 25.59 12.98
N SER A 238 -18.89 25.40 11.68
CA SER A 238 -19.44 24.13 11.17
C SER A 238 -18.49 22.95 11.47
N ARG A 239 -19.03 21.72 11.44
CA ARG A 239 -18.23 20.49 11.61
C ARG A 239 -17.01 20.46 10.67
N LYS A 240 -17.21 20.75 9.38
CA LYS A 240 -16.14 20.79 8.40
C LYS A 240 -15.05 21.81 8.77
N GLU A 241 -15.43 23.03 9.07
CA GLU A 241 -14.48 24.08 9.49
C GLU A 241 -13.74 23.74 10.78
N ALA A 242 -14.40 23.06 11.70
CA ALA A 242 -13.80 22.64 12.96
C ALA A 242 -12.74 21.53 12.74
N ILE A 243 -13.02 20.55 11.89
CA ILE A 243 -12.04 19.53 11.49
C ILE A 243 -10.87 20.17 10.75
N MET A 244 -11.13 21.12 9.84
CA MET A 244 -10.07 21.82 9.13
C MET A 244 -9.25 22.75 10.01
N ALA A 245 -9.77 23.24 11.11
CA ALA A 245 -8.98 23.95 12.13
C ALA A 245 -7.97 23.00 12.81
N ALA A 246 -8.33 21.74 13.05
CA ALA A 246 -7.39 20.73 13.54
C ALA A 246 -6.32 20.39 12.49
N TYR A 247 -6.71 20.30 11.21
CA TYR A 247 -5.78 20.17 10.08
C TYR A 247 -4.73 21.30 10.09
N ASP A 248 -5.18 22.56 10.23
CA ASP A 248 -4.28 23.71 10.28
C ASP A 248 -3.35 23.69 11.49
N ARG A 249 -3.83 23.24 12.66
CA ARG A 249 -2.97 23.06 13.84
C ARG A 249 -1.87 22.02 13.58
N PHE A 250 -2.19 20.94 12.83
CA PHE A 250 -1.21 19.92 12.49
C PHE A 250 -0.13 20.45 11.54
N TYR A 251 -0.53 21.09 10.44
CA TYR A 251 0.40 21.47 9.36
C TYR A 251 1.01 22.86 9.50
N ARG A 252 0.41 23.75 10.30
CA ARG A 252 0.77 25.17 10.41
C ARG A 252 0.91 25.64 11.87
N GLY A 253 0.51 24.82 12.83
CA GLY A 253 0.48 25.17 14.25
C GLY A 253 1.67 24.62 15.04
N ASP A 254 1.43 24.47 16.35
CA ASP A 254 2.43 23.98 17.31
C ASP A 254 2.89 22.54 17.04
N ILE A 255 2.01 21.70 16.46
CA ILE A 255 2.37 20.33 16.08
C ILE A 255 3.40 20.34 14.95
N ALA A 256 3.18 21.17 13.90
CA ALA A 256 4.17 21.34 12.82
C ALA A 256 5.54 21.79 13.34
N LYS A 257 5.56 22.78 14.23
CA LYS A 257 6.79 23.30 14.82
C LYS A 257 7.57 22.21 15.55
N GLU A 258 6.91 21.44 16.40
CA GLU A 258 7.54 20.37 17.16
C GLU A 258 7.99 19.20 16.24
N TYR A 259 7.17 18.86 15.23
CA TYR A 259 7.53 17.86 14.23
C TYR A 259 8.82 18.25 13.49
N VAL A 260 8.88 19.48 12.96
CA VAL A 260 10.05 19.99 12.23
C VAL A 260 11.27 20.08 13.15
N ARG A 261 11.12 20.61 14.37
CA ARG A 261 12.19 20.68 15.36
C ARG A 261 12.79 19.29 15.60
N GLY A 262 11.96 18.30 15.93
CA GLY A 262 12.43 16.96 16.26
C GLY A 262 12.94 16.18 15.05
N ALA A 263 12.42 16.43 13.84
CA ALA A 263 12.94 15.85 12.61
C ALA A 263 14.32 16.41 12.26
N ARG A 264 14.48 17.74 12.30
CA ARG A 264 15.74 18.41 11.99
C ARG A 264 16.86 18.12 12.98
N GLU A 265 16.54 18.01 14.26
CA GLU A 265 17.48 17.59 15.30
C GLU A 265 18.11 16.22 14.99
N GLN A 266 17.38 15.37 14.28
CA GLN A 266 17.81 14.04 13.85
C GLN A 266 18.39 14.02 12.42
N GLY A 267 18.53 15.17 11.77
CA GLY A 267 19.19 15.33 10.47
C GLY A 267 18.28 15.42 9.26
N ALA A 268 16.93 15.48 9.43
CA ALA A 268 16.01 15.66 8.33
C ALA A 268 16.12 17.08 7.71
N THR A 269 15.74 17.19 6.42
CA THR A 269 15.81 18.46 5.68
C THR A 269 14.50 19.25 5.72
N VAL A 270 13.42 18.70 6.30
CA VAL A 270 12.08 19.30 6.33
C VAL A 270 12.04 20.64 7.05
N THR A 271 11.18 21.54 6.57
CA THR A 271 10.92 22.87 7.14
C THR A 271 9.43 23.05 7.48
N GLU A 272 9.12 24.09 8.28
CA GLU A 272 7.72 24.46 8.53
C GLU A 272 7.00 24.88 7.23
N ALA A 273 7.72 25.48 6.28
CA ALA A 273 7.19 25.86 4.98
C ALA A 273 6.78 24.62 4.15
N ASP A 274 7.54 23.52 4.20
CA ASP A 274 7.19 22.26 3.52
C ASP A 274 5.88 21.69 4.06
N LEU A 275 5.69 21.69 5.38
CA LEU A 275 4.45 21.26 6.00
C LEU A 275 3.29 22.20 5.68
N ALA A 276 3.50 23.52 5.78
CA ALA A 276 2.46 24.53 5.57
C ALA A 276 1.94 24.58 4.12
N SER A 277 2.81 24.29 3.15
CA SER A 277 2.46 24.27 1.72
C SER A 277 1.82 22.95 1.27
N TRP A 278 2.05 21.87 2.00
CA TRP A 278 1.48 20.58 1.64
C TRP A 278 -0.04 20.54 1.86
N GLN A 279 -0.74 19.85 0.96
CA GLN A 279 -2.18 19.66 1.06
C GLN A 279 -2.62 18.33 0.44
N VAL A 280 -3.71 17.78 0.94
CA VAL A 280 -4.40 16.65 0.32
C VAL A 280 -4.96 17.07 -1.03
N ARG A 281 -4.84 16.20 -2.03
CA ARG A 281 -5.52 16.39 -3.33
C ARG A 281 -6.73 15.48 -3.39
N VAL A 282 -7.87 16.05 -3.74
CA VAL A 282 -9.07 15.31 -4.13
C VAL A 282 -9.08 15.31 -5.65
N GLU A 283 -9.06 14.12 -6.23
CA GLU A 283 -8.82 13.95 -7.67
C GLU A 283 -9.80 12.97 -8.30
N GLU A 284 -9.96 13.05 -9.62
CA GLU A 284 -10.69 12.05 -10.38
C GLU A 284 -9.79 10.84 -10.62
N PRO A 285 -10.21 9.62 -10.23
CA PRO A 285 -9.43 8.43 -10.47
C PRO A 285 -9.46 8.02 -11.94
N VAL A 286 -8.49 7.20 -12.36
CA VAL A 286 -8.48 6.60 -13.69
C VAL A 286 -9.23 5.26 -13.69
N SER A 287 -9.79 4.88 -14.84
CA SER A 287 -10.51 3.62 -14.97
C SER A 287 -10.40 3.01 -16.36
N VAL A 288 -10.62 1.71 -16.44
CA VAL A 288 -10.87 0.98 -17.69
C VAL A 288 -12.06 0.06 -17.53
N THR A 289 -12.77 -0.19 -18.62
CA THR A 289 -13.83 -1.19 -18.65
C THR A 289 -13.25 -2.52 -19.11
N TYR A 290 -13.47 -3.59 -18.33
CA TYR A 290 -13.10 -4.96 -18.65
C TYR A 290 -14.35 -5.84 -18.55
N LYS A 291 -14.81 -6.39 -19.67
CA LYS A 291 -16.01 -7.24 -19.76
C LYS A 291 -17.25 -6.65 -19.06
N GLY A 292 -17.49 -5.35 -19.28
CA GLY A 292 -18.63 -4.63 -18.71
C GLY A 292 -18.51 -4.24 -17.25
N ILE A 293 -17.32 -4.38 -16.67
CA ILE A 293 -17.00 -3.94 -15.30
C ILE A 293 -16.01 -2.79 -15.39
N ASP A 294 -16.34 -1.64 -14.79
CA ASP A 294 -15.46 -0.48 -14.72
C ASP A 294 -14.55 -0.61 -13.50
N VAL A 295 -13.25 -0.76 -13.72
CA VAL A 295 -12.22 -0.91 -12.68
C VAL A 295 -11.51 0.41 -12.48
N TYR A 296 -11.56 0.94 -11.25
CA TYR A 296 -11.00 2.23 -10.86
C TYR A 296 -9.74 2.07 -10.05
N LYS A 297 -8.75 2.88 -10.37
CA LYS A 297 -7.48 3.05 -9.65
C LYS A 297 -7.16 4.53 -9.48
N LEU A 298 -6.32 4.87 -8.51
CA LEU A 298 -5.70 6.19 -8.47
C LEU A 298 -4.76 6.37 -9.66
N ASN A 299 -4.39 7.63 -9.95
CA ASN A 299 -3.59 7.97 -11.12
C ASN A 299 -2.14 7.45 -11.01
N VAL A 300 -1.31 7.71 -12.02
CA VAL A 300 0.07 7.19 -12.22
C VAL A 300 1.09 7.62 -11.16
N TRP A 301 0.73 8.44 -10.19
CA TRP A 301 1.52 8.60 -8.98
C TRP A 301 1.45 7.35 -8.06
N THR A 302 0.52 6.43 -8.34
CA THR A 302 0.49 5.06 -7.78
C THR A 302 0.78 4.05 -8.87
N GLN A 303 1.09 2.81 -8.51
CA GLN A 303 1.24 1.75 -9.52
C GLN A 303 -0.11 1.19 -10.04
N GLY A 304 -1.24 1.59 -9.45
CA GLY A 304 -2.56 1.05 -9.79
C GLY A 304 -2.89 0.99 -11.28
N PRO A 305 -2.57 2.00 -12.10
CA PRO A 305 -2.82 1.95 -13.54
C PRO A 305 -2.09 0.82 -14.27
N ALA A 306 -1.03 0.20 -13.70
CA ALA A 306 -0.40 -0.98 -14.29
C ALA A 306 -1.37 -2.18 -14.34
N LEU A 307 -2.23 -2.35 -13.33
CA LEU A 307 -3.31 -3.35 -13.39
C LEU A 307 -4.31 -3.01 -14.50
N LEU A 308 -4.66 -1.74 -14.68
CA LEU A 308 -5.58 -1.31 -15.74
C LEU A 308 -4.97 -1.55 -17.14
N GLN A 309 -3.68 -1.26 -17.32
CA GLN A 309 -2.96 -1.60 -18.56
C GLN A 309 -2.96 -3.10 -18.81
N ALA A 310 -2.65 -3.91 -17.79
CA ALA A 310 -2.66 -5.36 -17.90
C ALA A 310 -4.06 -5.89 -18.29
N LEU A 311 -5.14 -5.36 -17.70
CA LEU A 311 -6.51 -5.71 -18.08
C LEU A 311 -6.79 -5.37 -19.56
N ASN A 312 -6.40 -4.18 -20.03
CA ASN A 312 -6.56 -3.79 -21.43
C ASN A 312 -5.77 -4.70 -22.39
N ILE A 313 -4.56 -5.11 -22.00
CA ILE A 313 -3.74 -6.06 -22.78
C ILE A 313 -4.43 -7.42 -22.84
N LEU A 314 -4.86 -7.94 -21.68
CA LEU A 314 -5.45 -9.27 -21.53
C LEU A 314 -6.86 -9.38 -22.13
N GLU A 315 -7.58 -8.27 -22.34
CA GLU A 315 -8.87 -8.27 -23.03
C GLU A 315 -8.78 -8.79 -24.48
N ASN A 316 -7.58 -8.76 -25.07
CA ASN A 316 -7.32 -9.31 -26.40
C ASN A 316 -7.10 -10.85 -26.40
N ALA A 317 -7.10 -11.49 -25.23
CA ALA A 317 -6.89 -12.91 -25.04
C ALA A 317 -8.18 -13.64 -24.61
N ASP A 318 -8.39 -14.86 -25.09
CA ASP A 318 -9.40 -15.75 -24.50
C ASP A 318 -8.80 -16.50 -23.31
N LEU A 319 -8.78 -15.83 -22.14
CA LEU A 319 -8.20 -16.38 -20.92
C LEU A 319 -8.95 -17.65 -20.45
N LYS A 320 -10.26 -17.70 -20.67
CA LYS A 320 -11.08 -18.86 -20.30
C LYS A 320 -10.70 -20.09 -21.10
N ALA A 321 -10.50 -19.93 -22.41
CA ALA A 321 -10.06 -21.04 -23.29
C ALA A 321 -8.62 -21.51 -23.00
N MET A 322 -7.78 -20.66 -22.39
CA MET A 322 -6.45 -21.09 -21.93
C MET A 322 -6.51 -22.05 -20.75
N GLY A 323 -7.58 -22.01 -19.96
CA GLY A 323 -7.78 -22.81 -18.75
C GLY A 323 -7.17 -22.19 -17.51
N TYR A 324 -7.88 -22.28 -16.38
CA TYR A 324 -7.47 -21.73 -15.10
C TYR A 324 -6.09 -22.27 -14.66
N ASN A 325 -5.19 -21.38 -14.31
CA ASN A 325 -3.83 -21.70 -13.87
C ASN A 325 -3.00 -22.60 -14.82
N SER A 326 -3.40 -22.72 -16.09
CA SER A 326 -2.55 -23.40 -17.07
C SER A 326 -1.24 -22.64 -17.28
N SER A 327 -0.19 -23.32 -17.75
CA SER A 327 1.07 -22.67 -18.09
C SER A 327 0.90 -21.54 -19.11
N ARG A 328 0.01 -21.73 -20.09
CA ARG A 328 -0.33 -20.70 -21.09
C ARG A 328 -0.99 -19.48 -20.46
N TYR A 329 -1.95 -19.68 -19.54
CA TYR A 329 -2.60 -18.61 -18.79
C TYR A 329 -1.59 -17.81 -17.97
N VAL A 330 -0.81 -18.49 -17.12
CA VAL A 330 0.19 -17.85 -16.25
C VAL A 330 1.24 -17.10 -17.07
N HIS A 331 1.72 -17.69 -18.16
CA HIS A 331 2.67 -17.07 -19.08
C HIS A 331 2.14 -15.79 -19.72
N THR A 332 0.88 -15.81 -20.19
CA THR A 332 0.23 -14.63 -20.79
C THR A 332 0.04 -13.50 -19.77
N LEU A 333 -0.41 -13.82 -18.54
CA LEU A 333 -0.54 -12.86 -17.45
C LEU A 333 0.80 -12.25 -17.08
N TYR A 334 1.84 -13.08 -16.95
CA TYR A 334 3.17 -12.62 -16.59
C TYR A 334 3.71 -11.61 -17.62
N GLN A 335 3.61 -11.90 -18.92
CA GLN A 335 4.08 -10.99 -19.96
C GLN A 335 3.28 -9.68 -20.01
N ALA A 336 1.94 -9.75 -19.90
CA ALA A 336 1.10 -8.56 -19.85
C ALA A 336 1.48 -7.64 -18.68
N MET A 337 1.70 -8.24 -17.49
CA MET A 337 2.09 -7.50 -16.30
C MET A 337 3.52 -6.95 -16.39
N SER A 338 4.45 -7.72 -16.97
CA SER A 338 5.84 -7.26 -17.22
C SER A 338 5.87 -6.04 -18.13
N MET A 339 5.05 -6.01 -19.17
CA MET A 339 4.92 -4.86 -20.07
C MET A 339 4.35 -3.64 -19.34
N ALA A 340 3.31 -3.83 -18.54
CA ALA A 340 2.71 -2.75 -17.75
C ALA A 340 3.69 -2.19 -16.70
N PHE A 341 4.50 -3.04 -16.08
CA PHE A 341 5.53 -2.59 -15.14
C PHE A 341 6.71 -1.90 -15.82
N ALA A 342 7.11 -2.32 -17.02
CA ALA A 342 8.12 -1.60 -17.80
C ALA A 342 7.64 -0.17 -18.10
N ASP A 343 6.38 -0.02 -18.52
CA ASP A 343 5.77 1.29 -18.75
C ASP A 343 5.67 2.10 -17.43
N ARG A 344 5.30 1.47 -16.32
CA ARG A 344 5.25 2.08 -14.99
C ARG A 344 6.61 2.69 -14.60
N ASP A 345 7.66 1.93 -14.77
CA ASP A 345 9.01 2.35 -14.32
C ASP A 345 9.51 3.56 -15.10
N PHE A 346 9.10 3.68 -16.36
CA PHE A 346 9.47 4.81 -17.19
C PHE A 346 8.54 6.03 -17.05
N TYR A 347 7.21 5.84 -17.07
CA TYR A 347 6.23 6.93 -17.25
C TYR A 347 5.52 7.39 -16.00
N TYR A 348 5.60 6.66 -14.88
CA TYR A 348 4.81 6.99 -13.70
C TYR A 348 5.54 7.95 -12.77
N GLY A 349 4.83 8.97 -12.30
CA GLY A 349 5.35 10.01 -11.43
C GLY A 349 4.26 10.89 -10.85
N ASP A 350 4.62 12.11 -10.44
CA ASP A 350 3.72 13.09 -9.86
C ASP A 350 2.98 13.88 -10.94
N ILE A 351 1.70 13.58 -11.14
CA ILE A 351 0.84 14.23 -12.14
C ILE A 351 0.70 15.75 -11.99
N TYR A 352 1.20 16.32 -10.90
CA TYR A 352 1.22 17.76 -10.65
C TYR A 352 2.56 18.40 -10.96
N ALA A 353 3.54 17.61 -11.37
CA ALA A 353 4.89 18.06 -11.74
C ALA A 353 5.16 17.81 -13.23
N PRO A 354 5.67 18.81 -14.01
CA PRO A 354 5.97 18.61 -15.41
C PRO A 354 7.15 17.64 -15.61
N PRO A 355 7.21 16.96 -16.78
CA PRO A 355 6.24 16.96 -17.87
C PRO A 355 5.00 16.10 -17.54
N GLU A 356 3.87 16.36 -18.23
CA GLU A 356 2.63 15.59 -18.08
C GLU A 356 2.83 14.13 -18.54
N GLU A 357 2.40 13.19 -17.71
CA GLU A 357 2.47 11.77 -18.00
C GLU A 357 1.45 11.36 -19.09
N PRO A 358 1.79 10.39 -19.95
CA PRO A 358 0.95 9.99 -21.08
C PRO A 358 -0.19 9.04 -20.66
N VAL A 359 -0.98 9.41 -19.66
CA VAL A 359 -1.99 8.55 -19.03
C VAL A 359 -3.04 8.04 -20.01
N LYS A 360 -3.52 8.92 -20.92
CA LYS A 360 -4.53 8.54 -21.92
C LYS A 360 -3.98 7.52 -22.90
N GLY A 361 -2.74 7.70 -23.35
CA GLY A 361 -2.06 6.77 -24.23
C GLY A 361 -1.82 5.42 -23.55
N LEU A 362 -1.30 5.43 -22.33
CA LEU A 362 -1.05 4.22 -21.53
C LEU A 362 -2.32 3.37 -21.32
N LEU A 363 -3.47 4.00 -21.13
CA LEU A 363 -4.75 3.33 -20.89
C LEU A 363 -5.60 3.15 -22.17
N SER A 364 -5.09 3.50 -23.36
CA SER A 364 -5.83 3.31 -24.61
C SER A 364 -5.90 1.83 -25.01
N LYS A 365 -7.01 1.45 -25.60
CA LYS A 365 -7.20 0.07 -26.13
C LYS A 365 -6.30 -0.20 -27.34
N GLU A 366 -5.98 0.84 -28.11
CA GLU A 366 -5.06 0.78 -29.26
C GLU A 366 -3.65 0.43 -28.82
N TYR A 367 -3.11 1.14 -27.84
CA TYR A 367 -1.82 0.83 -27.23
C TYR A 367 -1.79 -0.58 -26.64
N ALA A 368 -2.84 -0.96 -25.95
CA ALA A 368 -2.96 -2.31 -25.37
C ALA A 368 -2.95 -3.41 -26.44
N ARG A 369 -3.59 -3.20 -27.61
CA ARG A 369 -3.51 -4.14 -28.75
C ARG A 369 -2.08 -4.27 -29.28
N GLN A 370 -1.35 -3.16 -29.38
CA GLN A 370 0.06 -3.19 -29.79
C GLN A 370 0.91 -3.98 -28.79
N ARG A 371 0.71 -3.75 -27.48
CA ARG A 371 1.43 -4.48 -26.43
C ARG A 371 1.08 -5.98 -26.44
N TYR A 372 -0.20 -6.32 -26.62
CA TYR A 372 -0.62 -7.72 -26.74
C TYR A 372 0.02 -8.44 -27.92
N ALA A 373 0.11 -7.78 -29.08
CA ALA A 373 0.75 -8.35 -30.27
C ALA A 373 2.27 -8.66 -30.08
N ALA A 374 2.89 -8.05 -29.09
CA ALA A 374 4.29 -8.29 -28.73
C ALA A 374 4.46 -9.48 -27.74
N ILE A 375 3.38 -10.05 -27.21
CA ILE A 375 3.44 -11.24 -26.36
C ILE A 375 3.94 -12.43 -27.18
N ASN A 376 5.02 -13.06 -26.74
CA ASN A 376 5.51 -14.29 -27.32
C ASN A 376 4.83 -15.48 -26.63
N PRO A 377 4.02 -16.31 -27.35
CA PRO A 377 3.27 -17.40 -26.71
C PRO A 377 4.15 -18.58 -26.25
N GLU A 378 5.37 -18.69 -26.76
CA GLU A 378 6.24 -19.84 -26.52
C GLU A 378 7.41 -19.53 -25.57
N ARG A 379 7.83 -18.27 -25.51
CA ARG A 379 9.02 -17.88 -24.77
C ARG A 379 8.83 -16.58 -24.00
N ASN A 380 9.27 -16.57 -22.75
CA ASN A 380 9.29 -15.33 -21.96
C ASN A 380 10.37 -14.37 -22.47
N ASP A 381 10.03 -13.09 -22.54
CA ASP A 381 10.99 -12.01 -22.77
C ASP A 381 11.43 -11.43 -21.40
N SER A 382 12.66 -11.70 -21.01
CA SER A 382 13.26 -11.14 -19.79
C SER A 382 13.79 -9.71 -19.98
N THR A 383 13.72 -9.17 -21.21
CA THR A 383 14.24 -7.85 -21.58
C THR A 383 13.14 -6.88 -22.01
N VAL A 384 11.91 -7.10 -21.50
CA VAL A 384 10.75 -6.24 -21.79
C VAL A 384 11.09 -4.78 -21.53
N LYS A 385 10.88 -3.94 -22.55
CA LYS A 385 11.07 -2.49 -22.49
C LYS A 385 9.74 -1.75 -22.41
N PRO A 386 9.75 -0.50 -21.90
CA PRO A 386 8.61 0.40 -22.05
C PRO A 386 8.26 0.57 -23.53
N GLY A 387 6.97 0.71 -23.81
CA GLY A 387 6.52 1.15 -25.15
C GLY A 387 6.46 2.67 -25.24
N ASP A 388 6.02 3.20 -26.40
CA ASP A 388 5.71 4.61 -26.52
C ASP A 388 4.20 4.84 -26.60
N PRO A 389 3.54 5.34 -25.52
CA PRO A 389 2.11 5.59 -25.51
C PRO A 389 1.71 6.95 -26.13
N TYR A 390 2.65 7.86 -26.39
CA TYR A 390 2.33 9.22 -26.85
C TYR A 390 1.59 9.28 -28.19
N PRO A 391 1.92 8.44 -29.21
CA PRO A 391 1.16 8.42 -30.46
C PRO A 391 -0.34 8.12 -30.26
N PHE A 392 -0.70 7.43 -29.19
CA PHE A 392 -2.08 7.02 -28.87
C PHE A 392 -2.88 8.07 -28.11
N GLN A 393 -2.28 9.21 -27.77
CA GLN A 393 -2.95 10.37 -27.20
C GLN A 393 -2.75 11.68 -27.99
N GLY A 394 -2.04 11.61 -29.11
CA GLY A 394 -1.79 12.78 -29.96
C GLY A 394 -0.67 13.68 -29.46
N GLY A 395 0.44 13.08 -29.00
CA GLY A 395 1.59 13.83 -28.48
C GLY A 395 2.92 13.27 -28.94
N THR A 396 4.01 13.94 -28.57
CA THR A 396 5.38 13.51 -28.77
C THR A 396 6.04 13.22 -27.43
N ASN A 397 6.71 12.09 -27.32
CA ASN A 397 7.42 11.69 -26.10
C ASN A 397 8.62 12.63 -25.86
N PRO A 398 8.64 13.39 -24.75
CA PRO A 398 9.75 14.31 -24.46
C PRO A 398 11.05 13.58 -24.09
N PHE A 399 10.99 12.27 -23.84
CA PHE A 399 12.13 11.42 -23.47
C PHE A 399 12.37 10.29 -24.49
N LEU A 400 12.09 10.55 -25.78
CA LEU A 400 12.19 9.52 -26.82
C LEU A 400 13.62 8.93 -26.95
N ASP A 401 14.64 9.76 -26.82
CA ASP A 401 16.05 9.32 -26.87
C ASP A 401 16.38 8.41 -25.68
N LEU A 402 15.88 8.79 -24.49
CA LEU A 402 16.05 7.98 -23.29
C LEU A 402 15.28 6.66 -23.39
N LEU A 403 14.06 6.68 -23.93
CA LEU A 403 13.28 5.48 -24.16
C LEU A 403 14.00 4.51 -25.11
N SER A 404 14.60 5.01 -26.19
CA SER A 404 15.34 4.19 -27.17
C SER A 404 16.54 3.50 -26.54
N SER A 405 17.24 4.18 -25.64
CA SER A 405 18.41 3.68 -24.92
C SER A 405 18.06 2.98 -23.59
N TRP A 406 16.77 2.91 -23.23
CA TRP A 406 16.34 2.34 -21.95
C TRP A 406 16.83 0.91 -21.78
N SER A 407 17.56 0.69 -20.72
CA SER A 407 17.92 -0.64 -20.24
C SER A 407 17.34 -0.79 -18.83
N VAL A 408 16.86 -1.96 -18.49
CA VAL A 408 16.41 -2.28 -17.14
C VAL A 408 17.65 -2.26 -16.22
N THR A 409 18.03 -1.04 -15.82
CA THR A 409 19.17 -0.82 -14.91
C THR A 409 18.65 -0.96 -13.49
N GLY A 410 19.01 -2.03 -12.81
CA GLY A 410 18.80 -2.16 -11.37
C GLY A 410 18.13 -3.42 -10.87
N ALA A 411 17.44 -4.17 -11.68
CA ALA A 411 17.18 -5.55 -11.36
C ALA A 411 18.47 -6.34 -11.59
N LYS A 412 19.22 -6.61 -10.52
CA LYS A 412 20.17 -7.75 -10.60
C LYS A 412 19.36 -8.92 -11.13
N PRO A 413 19.78 -9.57 -12.25
CA PRO A 413 19.10 -10.78 -12.69
C PRO A 413 19.18 -11.79 -11.54
N THR A 414 18.07 -12.03 -10.91
CA THR A 414 17.90 -13.16 -9.95
C THR A 414 17.58 -14.45 -10.70
N GLN A 415 17.79 -14.47 -12.03
CA GLN A 415 17.62 -15.70 -12.80
C GLN A 415 18.97 -16.36 -13.06
N PRO A 416 19.09 -17.66 -12.81
CA PRO A 416 20.24 -18.44 -13.23
C PRO A 416 20.35 -18.35 -14.75
N SER A 417 21.54 -18.07 -15.25
CA SER A 417 21.84 -18.20 -16.68
C SER A 417 21.49 -19.62 -17.15
N ALA A 418 20.93 -19.74 -18.34
CA ALA A 418 20.64 -21.05 -18.92
C ALA A 418 21.89 -21.93 -18.86
N GLY A 419 21.82 -23.04 -18.09
CA GLY A 419 22.94 -23.96 -17.90
C GLY A 419 23.54 -24.00 -16.49
N GLN A 420 23.11 -23.13 -15.56
CA GLN A 420 23.47 -23.29 -14.13
C GLN A 420 22.50 -24.25 -13.43
N PRO A 421 22.98 -25.05 -12.45
CA PRO A 421 22.09 -25.83 -11.58
C PRO A 421 21.08 -24.89 -10.93
N GLY A 422 19.82 -25.31 -10.83
CA GLY A 422 18.80 -24.56 -10.10
C GLY A 422 19.25 -24.25 -8.67
N PRO A 423 18.63 -23.25 -8.01
CA PRO A 423 19.00 -22.87 -6.67
C PRO A 423 18.90 -24.09 -5.72
N SER A 424 19.85 -24.23 -4.82
CA SER A 424 19.81 -25.25 -3.78
C SER A 424 18.58 -25.07 -2.89
N PRO A 425 18.12 -26.11 -2.16
CA PRO A 425 17.03 -25.97 -1.20
C PRO A 425 17.25 -24.87 -0.16
N ALA A 426 18.49 -24.61 0.23
CA ALA A 426 18.85 -23.55 1.17
C ALA A 426 18.72 -22.15 0.53
N GLU A 427 19.15 -21.99 -0.73
CA GLU A 427 18.98 -20.74 -1.49
C GLU A 427 17.52 -20.47 -1.80
N THR A 428 16.72 -21.49 -2.12
CA THR A 428 15.28 -21.38 -2.30
C THR A 428 14.61 -20.93 -1.01
N ALA A 429 14.94 -21.55 0.13
CA ALA A 429 14.39 -21.19 1.44
C ALA A 429 14.79 -19.75 1.85
N ALA A 430 16.03 -19.33 1.57
CA ALA A 430 16.49 -17.97 1.83
C ALA A 430 15.75 -16.95 0.95
N THR A 431 15.51 -17.27 -0.32
CA THR A 431 14.74 -16.44 -1.26
C THR A 431 13.27 -16.34 -0.83
N GLU A 432 12.65 -17.43 -0.40
CA GLU A 432 11.29 -17.44 0.16
C GLU A 432 11.19 -16.63 1.45
N ALA A 433 12.17 -16.74 2.33
CA ALA A 433 12.22 -15.96 3.57
C ALA A 433 12.34 -14.46 3.27
N ALA A 434 13.23 -14.07 2.36
CA ALA A 434 13.39 -12.68 1.93
C ALA A 434 12.14 -12.15 1.23
N PHE A 435 11.47 -12.96 0.40
CA PHE A 435 10.18 -12.60 -0.21
C PHE A 435 9.09 -12.39 0.84
N ARG A 436 8.99 -13.29 1.82
CA ARG A 436 8.03 -13.15 2.93
C ARG A 436 8.29 -11.90 3.74
N GLU A 437 9.55 -11.63 4.07
CA GLU A 437 9.94 -10.42 4.78
C GLU A 437 9.55 -9.17 3.99
N ALA A 438 9.89 -9.09 2.72
CA ALA A 438 9.51 -7.98 1.84
C ALA A 438 7.99 -7.87 1.66
N PHE A 439 7.26 -8.98 1.55
CA PHE A 439 5.80 -8.99 1.44
C PHE A 439 5.10 -8.46 2.68
N TYR A 440 5.62 -8.81 3.87
CA TYR A 440 5.06 -8.34 5.15
C TYR A 440 5.65 -7.02 5.64
N ALA A 441 6.67 -6.48 4.96
CA ALA A 441 7.37 -5.28 5.39
C ALA A 441 6.61 -3.97 5.16
N GLY A 442 5.52 -3.96 4.39
CA GLY A 442 4.84 -2.71 4.11
C GLY A 442 3.37 -2.85 3.70
N THR A 443 2.60 -1.80 4.01
CA THR A 443 1.22 -1.61 3.59
C THR A 443 0.20 -2.48 4.34
N THR A 444 -0.91 -1.89 4.70
CA THR A 444 -2.15 -2.59 5.08
C THR A 444 -3.27 -2.16 4.13
N SER A 445 -4.45 -2.76 4.27
CA SER A 445 -5.63 -2.34 3.51
C SER A 445 -6.82 -2.08 4.44
N ILE A 446 -7.66 -1.15 4.07
CA ILE A 446 -8.89 -0.80 4.77
C ILE A 446 -10.02 -0.80 3.76
N GLN A 447 -11.08 -1.55 4.05
CA GLN A 447 -12.28 -1.60 3.24
C GLN A 447 -13.48 -1.33 4.11
N ALA A 448 -14.38 -0.46 3.67
CA ALA A 448 -15.64 -0.19 4.36
C ALA A 448 -16.78 -0.06 3.35
N ALA A 449 -17.95 -0.58 3.71
CA ALA A 449 -19.17 -0.46 2.92
C ALA A 449 -20.38 -0.39 3.84
N ASP A 450 -21.44 0.34 3.44
CA ASP A 450 -22.68 0.46 4.20
C ASP A 450 -23.94 0.43 3.31
N THR A 451 -25.11 0.31 3.95
CA THR A 451 -26.41 0.27 3.25
C THR A 451 -26.83 1.61 2.65
N SER A 452 -26.19 2.72 3.00
CA SER A 452 -26.42 4.00 2.32
C SER A 452 -25.65 4.11 1.00
N GLY A 453 -24.87 3.07 0.66
CA GLY A 453 -24.20 2.91 -0.62
C GLY A 453 -22.79 3.46 -0.68
N TRP A 454 -22.23 3.97 0.40
CA TRP A 454 -20.81 4.35 0.47
C TRP A 454 -19.92 3.11 0.45
N VAL A 455 -18.86 3.18 -0.36
CA VAL A 455 -17.79 2.17 -0.38
C VAL A 455 -16.45 2.89 -0.36
N VAL A 456 -15.54 2.43 0.50
CA VAL A 456 -14.21 3.02 0.67
C VAL A 456 -13.16 1.92 0.56
N SER A 457 -12.11 2.18 -0.21
CA SER A 457 -10.90 1.36 -0.31
C SER A 457 -9.69 2.22 -0.03
N ILE A 458 -8.86 1.85 0.97
CA ILE A 458 -7.62 2.56 1.32
C ILE A 458 -6.47 1.57 1.37
N THR A 459 -5.30 1.97 0.88
CA THR A 459 -4.02 1.28 1.08
C THR A 459 -3.02 2.23 1.72
N PRO A 460 -3.12 2.50 3.04
CA PRO A 460 -2.22 3.40 3.72
C PRO A 460 -0.87 2.71 3.96
N SER A 461 0.21 3.48 4.05
CA SER A 461 1.55 2.98 4.29
C SER A 461 2.48 4.08 4.81
N GLY A 462 3.79 3.80 4.87
CA GLY A 462 4.80 4.77 5.29
C GLY A 462 4.92 4.93 6.81
N GLY A 463 6.11 5.27 7.27
CA GLY A 463 6.38 5.37 8.70
C GLY A 463 6.35 4.01 9.41
N TRP A 464 6.63 2.91 8.69
CA TRP A 464 6.74 1.57 9.26
C TRP A 464 8.00 1.41 10.13
N VAL A 465 8.01 0.42 11.00
CA VAL A 465 9.18 0.10 11.83
C VAL A 465 10.31 -0.48 10.95
N PRO A 466 11.55 0.06 11.07
CA PRO A 466 12.01 1.11 11.98
C PRO A 466 11.76 2.52 11.42
N ALA A 467 11.06 3.36 12.17
CA ALA A 467 10.78 4.75 11.79
C ALA A 467 11.46 5.74 12.75
N VAL A 468 11.87 6.89 12.22
CA VAL A 468 12.29 8.03 13.01
C VAL A 468 11.06 8.73 13.58
N ILE A 469 10.91 8.81 14.88
CA ILE A 469 9.83 9.59 15.51
C ILE A 469 10.25 11.07 15.53
N ALA A 470 9.37 11.94 15.05
CA ALA A 470 9.64 13.37 14.92
C ALA A 470 9.39 14.11 16.25
N GLY A 471 10.42 14.24 17.08
CA GLY A 471 10.32 14.94 18.35
C GLY A 471 9.32 14.33 19.33
N ARG A 472 8.70 15.17 20.14
CA ARG A 472 7.64 14.79 21.09
C ARG A 472 6.25 14.78 20.46
N THR A 473 6.15 14.53 19.16
CA THR A 473 4.84 14.35 18.51
C THR A 473 4.34 12.92 18.60
N GLY A 474 5.22 11.95 18.84
CA GLY A 474 4.92 10.52 18.73
C GLY A 474 4.71 10.04 17.30
N ILE A 475 4.93 10.89 16.29
CA ILE A 475 4.67 10.61 14.88
C ILE A 475 5.91 10.02 14.23
N GLY A 476 5.82 8.77 13.79
CA GLY A 476 6.86 8.15 12.96
C GLY A 476 6.88 8.78 11.57
N MET A 477 8.06 9.22 11.11
CA MET A 477 8.22 9.84 9.81
C MET A 477 8.05 8.82 8.68
N SER A 478 7.47 9.24 7.56
CA SER A 478 7.41 8.43 6.35
C SER A 478 8.83 8.12 5.82
N GLN A 479 9.02 6.94 5.22
CA GLN A 479 10.24 6.61 4.50
C GLN A 479 10.03 6.64 2.98
N ARG A 480 9.01 7.33 2.52
CA ARG A 480 8.57 7.23 1.13
C ARG A 480 9.48 7.91 0.11
N ALA A 481 10.45 8.73 0.54
CA ALA A 481 11.45 9.28 -0.38
C ALA A 481 12.28 8.18 -1.08
N GLN A 482 12.45 6.99 -0.49
CA GLN A 482 13.09 5.84 -1.12
C GLN A 482 12.47 5.43 -2.47
N SER A 483 11.22 5.84 -2.73
CA SER A 483 10.54 5.54 -3.99
C SER A 483 10.93 6.46 -5.14
N PHE A 484 11.64 7.55 -4.88
CA PHE A 484 12.21 8.40 -5.91
C PHE A 484 13.47 7.81 -6.55
N VAL A 485 13.76 8.25 -7.75
CA VAL A 485 15.07 8.13 -8.38
C VAL A 485 15.79 9.48 -8.33
N THR A 486 17.10 9.48 -8.53
CA THR A 486 17.95 10.70 -8.56
C THR A 486 18.48 10.99 -9.96
N ASP A 487 18.38 10.02 -10.86
CA ASP A 487 18.83 10.12 -12.26
C ASP A 487 17.63 9.85 -13.19
N PRO A 488 17.37 10.71 -14.19
CA PRO A 488 16.34 10.47 -15.21
C PRO A 488 16.50 9.14 -15.95
N ALA A 489 17.71 8.60 -16.07
CA ALA A 489 17.98 7.30 -16.66
C ALA A 489 17.32 6.14 -15.88
N ASP A 490 16.98 6.33 -14.61
CA ASP A 490 16.32 5.34 -13.75
C ASP A 490 14.78 5.53 -13.71
N GLY A 491 14.24 6.62 -14.30
CA GLY A 491 12.81 6.93 -14.33
C GLY A 491 12.55 8.43 -14.48
N PRO A 492 12.40 8.96 -15.70
CA PRO A 492 12.42 10.41 -15.94
C PRO A 492 11.27 11.17 -15.27
N TYR A 493 10.14 10.50 -15.03
CA TYR A 493 8.99 11.11 -14.37
C TYR A 493 9.05 11.05 -12.84
N ASN A 494 9.95 10.26 -12.26
CA ASN A 494 10.02 10.04 -10.81
C ASN A 494 11.31 10.56 -10.16
N VAL A 495 12.02 11.48 -10.82
CA VAL A 495 13.20 12.12 -10.24
C VAL A 495 12.79 13.00 -9.06
N VAL A 496 13.51 12.88 -7.94
CA VAL A 496 13.27 13.67 -6.73
C VAL A 496 13.44 15.16 -6.99
N ALA A 497 12.48 15.95 -6.53
CA ALA A 497 12.56 17.40 -6.54
C ALA A 497 11.75 17.99 -5.36
N PRO A 498 12.12 19.16 -4.83
CA PRO A 498 11.38 19.84 -3.78
C PRO A 498 9.89 19.97 -4.08
N GLY A 499 9.04 19.57 -3.13
CA GLY A 499 7.59 19.63 -3.27
C GLY A 499 6.96 18.56 -4.15
N LYS A 500 7.74 17.74 -4.84
CA LYS A 500 7.27 16.62 -5.68
C LYS A 500 6.90 15.41 -4.82
N ARG A 501 5.88 14.67 -5.25
CA ARG A 501 5.45 13.41 -4.64
C ARG A 501 6.12 12.24 -5.35
N PRO A 502 6.59 11.21 -4.63
CA PRO A 502 7.17 10.03 -5.28
C PRO A 502 6.08 9.15 -5.90
N ARG A 503 6.45 8.36 -6.89
CA ARG A 503 5.63 7.23 -7.31
C ARG A 503 5.60 6.18 -6.19
N VAL A 504 4.41 5.63 -5.92
CA VAL A 504 4.22 4.64 -4.85
C VAL A 504 3.58 3.35 -5.35
N THR A 505 3.80 2.25 -4.61
CA THR A 505 3.24 0.93 -4.92
C THR A 505 1.81 0.74 -4.42
N LEU A 506 1.22 1.75 -3.77
CA LEU A 506 -0.07 1.67 -3.07
C LEU A 506 -1.24 1.74 -4.04
N THR A 507 -2.17 0.81 -3.95
CA THR A 507 -3.12 0.57 -5.03
C THR A 507 -4.52 0.17 -4.53
N PRO A 508 -5.26 1.10 -3.87
CA PRO A 508 -6.67 0.85 -3.58
C PRO A 508 -7.44 0.64 -4.88
N SER A 509 -8.46 -0.19 -4.84
CA SER A 509 -9.23 -0.57 -6.03
C SER A 509 -10.71 -0.57 -5.74
N LEU A 510 -11.49 -0.06 -6.70
CA LEU A 510 -12.95 -0.21 -6.75
C LEU A 510 -13.36 -0.70 -8.13
N ALA A 511 -14.34 -1.57 -8.20
CA ALA A 511 -14.97 -1.96 -9.44
C ALA A 511 -16.47 -1.69 -9.38
N LEU A 512 -17.00 -1.14 -10.47
CA LEU A 512 -18.44 -0.90 -10.65
C LEU A 512 -18.99 -1.82 -11.74
N LYS A 513 -20.16 -2.37 -11.53
CA LYS A 513 -20.94 -3.08 -12.54
C LYS A 513 -22.29 -2.39 -12.67
N ASP A 514 -22.69 -2.04 -13.88
CA ASP A 514 -23.90 -1.28 -14.14
C ASP A 514 -24.00 0.01 -13.31
N GLY A 515 -22.87 0.71 -13.12
CA GLY A 515 -22.74 1.93 -12.35
C GLY A 515 -22.90 1.78 -10.83
N ARG A 516 -22.91 0.56 -10.30
CA ARG A 516 -23.04 0.24 -8.88
C ARG A 516 -21.76 -0.41 -8.35
N PRO A 517 -21.38 -0.17 -7.08
CA PRO A 517 -20.26 -0.87 -6.47
C PRO A 517 -20.44 -2.40 -6.58
N PHE A 518 -19.45 -3.04 -7.17
CA PHE A 518 -19.38 -4.48 -7.33
C PHE A 518 -18.32 -5.09 -6.43
N LEU A 519 -17.14 -4.46 -6.38
CA LEU A 519 -16.01 -4.97 -5.62
C LEU A 519 -15.16 -3.83 -5.08
N SER A 520 -14.75 -3.95 -3.81
CA SER A 520 -13.70 -3.15 -3.19
C SER A 520 -12.57 -4.10 -2.80
N PHE A 521 -11.36 -3.88 -3.32
CA PHE A 521 -10.28 -4.83 -3.16
C PHE A 521 -8.91 -4.15 -3.10
N ALA A 522 -8.09 -4.60 -2.17
CA ALA A 522 -6.73 -4.14 -1.99
C ALA A 522 -5.93 -5.21 -1.23
N VAL A 523 -4.62 -5.16 -1.34
CA VAL A 523 -3.69 -6.09 -0.68
C VAL A 523 -2.39 -5.38 -0.34
N GLN A 524 -1.68 -5.88 0.65
CA GLN A 524 -0.29 -5.50 0.96
C GLN A 524 0.71 -6.14 -0.01
N GLY A 525 1.99 -5.72 0.00
CA GLY A 525 3.06 -6.45 -0.67
C GLY A 525 3.83 -5.66 -1.71
N GLY A 526 3.96 -4.34 -1.59
CA GLY A 526 4.80 -3.54 -2.50
C GLY A 526 4.45 -3.78 -3.97
N ASP A 527 5.43 -4.11 -4.80
CA ASP A 527 5.24 -4.35 -6.24
C ASP A 527 4.34 -5.56 -6.56
N SER A 528 4.16 -6.50 -5.63
CA SER A 528 3.29 -7.66 -5.85
C SER A 528 1.79 -7.33 -5.75
N GLN A 529 1.41 -6.15 -5.24
CA GLN A 529 0.01 -5.79 -5.01
C GLN A 529 -0.85 -5.95 -6.26
N ASP A 530 -0.50 -5.26 -7.36
CA ASP A 530 -1.31 -5.32 -8.59
C ASP A 530 -1.23 -6.67 -9.30
N GLN A 531 -0.15 -7.43 -9.13
CA GLN A 531 -0.05 -8.81 -9.61
C GLN A 531 -1.07 -9.72 -8.91
N ASN A 532 -1.17 -9.62 -7.59
CA ASN A 532 -2.12 -10.39 -6.79
C ASN A 532 -3.57 -9.96 -7.08
N LEU A 533 -3.81 -8.63 -7.15
CA LEU A 533 -5.14 -8.09 -7.41
C LEU A 533 -5.64 -8.40 -8.83
N LEU A 534 -4.75 -8.43 -9.82
CA LEU A 534 -5.08 -8.84 -11.18
C LEU A 534 -5.58 -10.29 -11.22
N GLN A 535 -4.84 -11.22 -10.63
CA GLN A 535 -5.26 -12.62 -10.56
C GLN A 535 -6.56 -12.79 -9.79
N PHE A 536 -6.70 -12.12 -8.64
CA PHE A 536 -7.93 -12.15 -7.86
C PHE A 536 -9.14 -11.67 -8.67
N PHE A 537 -9.01 -10.52 -9.36
CA PHE A 537 -10.08 -9.97 -10.19
C PHE A 537 -10.44 -10.90 -11.37
N LEU A 538 -9.44 -11.39 -12.08
CA LEU A 538 -9.63 -12.30 -13.20
C LEU A 538 -10.29 -13.62 -12.77
N ASN A 539 -9.95 -14.16 -11.59
CA ASN A 539 -10.61 -15.36 -11.07
C ASN A 539 -12.12 -15.17 -10.84
N MET A 540 -12.55 -13.96 -10.49
CA MET A 540 -13.97 -13.65 -10.29
C MET A 540 -14.71 -13.38 -11.60
N VAL A 541 -14.03 -12.90 -12.64
CA VAL A 541 -14.66 -12.43 -13.88
C VAL A 541 -14.56 -13.45 -15.01
N GLU A 542 -13.48 -14.23 -15.05
CA GLU A 542 -13.22 -15.20 -16.12
C GLU A 542 -13.66 -16.63 -15.78
N PHE A 543 -13.61 -16.99 -14.48
CA PHE A 543 -13.84 -18.36 -14.01
C PHE A 543 -14.89 -18.40 -12.92
#